data_9dcd5c5a8ff4b93311d9d1d3744c72e1
#
_entry.id   9dcd5c5a8ff4b93311d9d1d3744c72e1
#
_cell.length_a   1.000
_cell.length_b   1.000
_cell.length_c   1.000
_cell.angle_alpha   90.00
_cell.angle_beta   90.00
_cell.angle_gamma   90.00
#
_symmetry.space_group_name_H-M   'P 1'
#
loop_
_entity.id
_entity.type
_entity.pdbx_description
1 polymer ?
#
loop_
_entity_poly.entity_id
_entity_poly.type
_entity_poly.pdbx_seq_one_letter_code
_entity_poly.pdbx_strand_id
1 'polypeptide(L)'
;MTRMFVAVVPPEEAVADLDAFLSVRREAASFRWTEPGQWHLTLAFAADVPDRSLDDLDERLARLAGRRSAVELRVAGGGAFPHADRARVLYARLGVSDDVAAGLDLLAAGCRAAMSRAGARVDGQRFRPHVTLGRLGRPDNVTSWVRLLDAYAGPTWMASEIALVASHLGEGPRRRPRHEVVATYALG
;
A
#
# COMPACT_ATOMS: atom_id res chain seq x y z
N MET A 1 10.96 19.03 4.43
CA MET A 1 10.13 18.48 3.34
C MET A 1 10.31 16.98 3.32
N THR A 2 9.24 16.24 3.55
CA THR A 2 9.29 14.79 3.78
C THR A 2 8.40 14.07 2.78
N ARG A 3 8.92 12.98 2.21
CA ARG A 3 8.14 12.06 1.37
C ARG A 3 7.19 11.26 2.26
N MET A 4 5.90 11.32 2.01
CA MET A 4 4.89 10.68 2.85
C MET A 4 3.81 9.98 2.03
N PHE A 5 3.17 9.00 2.64
CA PHE A 5 1.99 8.36 2.09
C PHE A 5 1.00 7.99 3.20
N VAL A 6 -0.25 7.89 2.84
CA VAL A 6 -1.31 7.34 3.70
C VAL A 6 -1.61 5.93 3.25
N ALA A 7 -1.68 5.01 4.18
CA ALA A 7 -1.84 3.59 3.87
C ALA A 7 -2.71 2.84 4.89
N VAL A 8 -3.25 1.70 4.44
CA VAL A 8 -3.70 0.63 5.32
C VAL A 8 -2.56 -0.36 5.49
N VAL A 9 -2.22 -0.69 6.72
CA VAL A 9 -1.20 -1.68 7.06
C VAL A 9 -1.90 -3.00 7.39
N PRO A 10 -1.60 -4.11 6.69
CA PRO A 10 -2.14 -5.41 7.03
C PRO A 10 -1.70 -5.85 8.43
N PRO A 11 -2.55 -6.56 9.19
CA PRO A 11 -2.18 -7.10 10.50
C PRO A 11 -1.15 -8.24 10.35
N GLU A 12 -0.46 -8.54 11.46
CA GLU A 12 0.60 -9.55 11.50
C GLU A 12 0.15 -10.91 10.96
N GLU A 13 -1.07 -11.34 11.25
CA GLU A 13 -1.64 -12.60 10.75
C GLU A 13 -1.71 -12.63 9.22
N ALA A 14 -2.22 -11.57 8.59
CA ALA A 14 -2.30 -11.47 7.14
C ALA A 14 -0.90 -11.40 6.49
N VAL A 15 0.03 -10.70 7.13
CA VAL A 15 1.42 -10.63 6.69
C VAL A 15 2.10 -12.00 6.78
N ALA A 16 1.96 -12.71 7.90
CA ALA A 16 2.57 -14.01 8.11
C ALA A 16 2.03 -15.08 7.14
N ASP A 17 0.73 -15.07 6.84
CA ASP A 17 0.11 -15.99 5.89
C ASP A 17 0.64 -15.78 4.46
N LEU A 18 0.66 -14.52 4.00
CA LEU A 18 1.23 -14.19 2.69
C LEU A 18 2.73 -14.47 2.62
N ASP A 19 3.47 -14.21 3.71
CA ASP A 19 4.90 -14.48 3.78
C ASP A 19 5.18 -15.99 3.70
N ALA A 20 4.43 -16.81 4.40
CA ALA A 20 4.52 -18.27 4.32
C ALA A 20 4.28 -18.79 2.90
N PHE A 21 3.29 -18.22 2.19
CA PHE A 21 3.01 -18.55 0.80
C PHE A 21 4.16 -18.19 -0.14
N LEU A 22 4.78 -17.02 0.05
CA LEU A 22 5.85 -16.51 -0.81
C LEU A 22 7.23 -17.06 -0.46
N SER A 23 7.53 -17.34 0.81
CA SER A 23 8.88 -17.67 1.30
C SER A 23 9.52 -18.83 0.56
N VAL A 24 8.75 -19.90 0.33
CA VAL A 24 9.22 -21.11 -0.37
C VAL A 24 9.40 -20.91 -1.89
N ARG A 25 9.04 -19.75 -2.41
CA ARG A 25 9.02 -19.45 -3.85
C ARG A 25 9.94 -18.30 -4.23
N ARG A 26 10.39 -17.48 -3.26
CA ARG A 26 11.17 -16.27 -3.53
C ARG A 26 12.48 -16.54 -4.26
N GLU A 27 13.11 -17.67 -3.99
CA GLU A 27 14.37 -18.05 -4.62
C GLU A 27 14.23 -18.32 -6.14
N ALA A 28 13.02 -18.57 -6.61
CA ALA A 28 12.74 -18.80 -8.04
C ALA A 28 12.80 -17.51 -8.88
N ALA A 29 12.95 -16.33 -8.27
CA ALA A 29 13.02 -15.05 -8.99
C ALA A 29 13.94 -14.06 -8.29
N SER A 30 14.72 -13.35 -9.09
CA SER A 30 15.66 -12.29 -8.63
C SER A 30 14.98 -10.92 -8.49
N PHE A 31 13.74 -10.87 -7.99
CA PHE A 31 13.06 -9.61 -7.72
C PHE A 31 13.69 -8.91 -6.51
N ARG A 32 13.59 -7.60 -6.50
CA ARG A 32 13.79 -6.84 -5.27
C ARG A 32 12.51 -6.98 -4.44
N TRP A 33 12.42 -8.06 -3.67
CA TRP A 33 11.28 -8.33 -2.82
C TRP A 33 11.10 -7.25 -1.76
N THR A 34 9.86 -6.82 -1.55
CA THR A 34 9.50 -5.96 -0.42
C THR A 34 9.52 -6.82 0.85
N GLU A 35 10.16 -6.30 1.90
CA GLU A 35 10.14 -6.98 3.20
C GLU A 35 8.70 -7.08 3.73
N PRO A 36 8.30 -8.23 4.32
CA PRO A 36 6.93 -8.41 4.81
C PRO A 36 6.44 -7.32 5.75
N GLY A 37 7.30 -6.85 6.66
CA GLY A 37 6.98 -5.75 7.57
C GLY A 37 6.79 -4.38 6.90
N GLN A 38 7.02 -4.28 5.60
CA GLN A 38 6.78 -3.06 4.81
C GLN A 38 5.60 -3.18 3.85
N TRP A 39 4.88 -4.29 3.86
CA TRP A 39 3.70 -4.44 3.03
C TRP A 39 2.59 -3.51 3.50
N HIS A 40 1.99 -2.82 2.58
CA HIS A 40 0.91 -1.87 2.83
C HIS A 40 0.07 -1.64 1.58
N LEU A 41 -1.15 -1.18 1.77
CA LEU A 41 -2.02 -0.66 0.73
C LEU A 41 -1.92 0.86 0.73
N THR A 42 -1.27 1.45 -0.27
CA THR A 42 -1.19 2.91 -0.40
C THR A 42 -2.52 3.50 -0.83
N LEU A 43 -3.04 4.45 -0.07
CA LEU A 43 -4.25 5.22 -0.38
C LEU A 43 -3.93 6.54 -1.09
N ALA A 44 -2.88 7.23 -0.64
CA ALA A 44 -2.40 8.48 -1.22
C ALA A 44 -0.90 8.63 -1.01
N PHE A 45 -0.22 9.24 -1.96
CA PHE A 45 1.22 9.47 -1.91
C PHE A 45 1.55 10.92 -2.25
N ALA A 46 2.46 11.52 -1.49
CA ALA A 46 3.05 12.80 -1.79
C ALA A 46 4.58 12.72 -1.73
N ALA A 47 5.21 13.16 -2.81
CA ALA A 47 6.67 13.19 -2.90
C ALA A 47 7.28 14.22 -1.94
N ASP A 48 6.49 15.20 -1.56
CA ASP A 48 6.92 16.34 -0.75
C ASP A 48 5.77 16.88 0.08
N VAL A 49 5.92 16.78 1.41
CA VAL A 49 5.04 17.37 2.40
C VAL A 49 5.83 18.41 3.17
N PRO A 50 5.46 19.71 3.11
CA PRO A 50 6.12 20.74 3.89
C PRO A 50 5.94 20.51 5.39
N ASP A 51 7.00 20.70 6.18
CA ASP A 51 6.95 20.45 7.63
C ASP A 51 5.89 21.33 8.32
N ARG A 52 5.70 22.57 7.86
CA ARG A 52 4.65 23.48 8.33
C ARG A 52 3.22 22.98 8.06
N SER A 53 3.05 21.99 7.22
CA SER A 53 1.74 21.44 6.84
C SER A 53 1.36 20.20 7.65
N LEU A 54 2.24 19.69 8.50
CA LEU A 54 2.04 18.43 9.20
C LEU A 54 0.84 18.49 10.16
N ASP A 55 0.70 19.56 10.93
CA ASP A 55 -0.42 19.71 11.88
C ASP A 55 -1.77 19.80 11.14
N ASP A 56 -1.85 20.60 10.06
CA ASP A 56 -3.07 20.69 9.23
C ASP A 56 -3.39 19.36 8.53
N LEU A 57 -2.37 18.64 8.09
CA LEU A 57 -2.55 17.31 7.49
C LEU A 57 -3.07 16.32 8.53
N ASP A 58 -2.50 16.30 9.73
CA ASP A 58 -2.92 15.45 10.85
C ASP A 58 -4.41 15.65 11.17
N GLU A 59 -4.82 16.90 11.38
CA GLU A 59 -6.23 17.25 11.65
C GLU A 59 -7.18 16.83 10.52
N ARG A 60 -6.76 16.99 9.26
CA ARG A 60 -7.57 16.60 8.09
C ARG A 60 -7.73 15.10 7.98
N LEU A 61 -6.67 14.34 8.22
CA LEU A 61 -6.71 12.88 8.20
C LEU A 61 -7.54 12.33 9.36
N ALA A 62 -7.41 12.87 10.56
CA ALA A 62 -8.23 12.50 11.71
C ALA A 62 -9.73 12.73 11.44
N ARG A 63 -10.07 13.89 10.90
CA ARG A 63 -11.46 14.24 10.53
C ARG A 63 -12.01 13.37 9.39
N LEU A 64 -11.17 13.02 8.43
CA LEU A 64 -11.53 12.11 7.33
C LEU A 64 -11.80 10.72 7.88
N ALA A 65 -10.88 10.17 8.66
CA ALA A 65 -10.98 8.81 9.20
C ALA A 65 -12.23 8.63 10.08
N GLY A 66 -12.52 9.59 10.96
CA GLY A 66 -13.71 9.55 11.81
C GLY A 66 -15.06 9.62 11.07
N ARG A 67 -15.04 9.85 9.75
CA ARG A 67 -16.24 9.85 8.88
C ARG A 67 -16.30 8.64 7.94
N ARG A 68 -15.42 7.69 8.11
CA ARG A 68 -15.29 6.50 7.26
C ARG A 68 -15.35 5.26 8.13
N SER A 69 -16.16 4.30 7.75
CA SER A 69 -16.27 3.04 8.47
C SER A 69 -15.08 2.13 8.20
N ALA A 70 -14.76 1.29 9.19
CA ALA A 70 -13.85 0.17 9.00
C ALA A 70 -14.32 -0.73 7.86
N VAL A 71 -13.38 -1.33 7.12
CA VAL A 71 -13.68 -2.17 5.97
C VAL A 71 -13.02 -3.54 6.10
N GLU A 72 -13.75 -4.58 5.69
CA GLU A 72 -13.20 -5.93 5.64
C GLU A 72 -12.35 -6.10 4.39
N LEU A 73 -11.10 -6.49 4.57
CA LEU A 73 -10.12 -6.70 3.51
C LEU A 73 -9.54 -8.12 3.58
N ARG A 74 -9.06 -8.59 2.44
CA ARG A 74 -8.16 -9.74 2.33
C ARG A 74 -7.21 -9.54 1.15
N VAL A 75 -6.02 -10.10 1.25
CA VAL A 75 -5.13 -10.22 0.10
C VAL A 75 -5.54 -11.44 -0.71
N ALA A 76 -5.86 -11.27 -1.98
CA ALA A 76 -6.23 -12.36 -2.87
C ALA A 76 -5.94 -12.01 -4.33
N GLY A 77 -5.25 -12.89 -5.02
CA GLY A 77 -4.89 -12.71 -6.41
C GLY A 77 -3.61 -11.89 -6.61
N GLY A 78 -3.16 -11.83 -7.85
CA GLY A 78 -1.96 -11.14 -8.26
C GLY A 78 -2.18 -10.19 -9.42
N GLY A 79 -1.18 -9.36 -9.67
CA GLY A 79 -1.12 -8.46 -10.80
C GLY A 79 0.27 -7.89 -10.98
N ALA A 80 0.43 -7.14 -12.05
CA ALA A 80 1.71 -6.52 -12.36
C ALA A 80 1.53 -5.17 -13.04
N PHE A 81 2.45 -4.25 -12.81
CA PHE A 81 2.52 -2.99 -13.51
C PHE A 81 3.75 -2.94 -14.43
N PRO A 82 3.62 -2.38 -15.66
CA PRO A 82 2.39 -1.97 -16.34
C PRO A 82 1.52 -3.15 -16.79
N HIS A 83 2.11 -4.29 -17.17
CA HIS A 83 1.45 -5.52 -17.63
C HIS A 83 2.25 -6.75 -17.20
N ALA A 84 1.62 -7.92 -17.10
CA ALA A 84 2.27 -9.14 -16.62
C ALA A 84 3.37 -9.67 -17.56
N ASP A 85 3.25 -9.47 -18.86
CA ASP A 85 4.22 -9.86 -19.89
C ASP A 85 5.44 -8.94 -19.96
N ARG A 86 5.36 -7.74 -19.37
CA ARG A 86 6.41 -6.72 -19.34
C ARG A 86 6.42 -5.95 -18.02
N ALA A 87 6.48 -6.66 -16.93
CA ALA A 87 6.32 -6.10 -15.59
C ALA A 87 7.58 -5.41 -15.07
N ARG A 88 7.37 -4.35 -14.31
CA ARG A 88 8.35 -3.72 -13.42
C ARG A 88 8.00 -3.87 -11.95
N VAL A 89 6.75 -4.15 -11.65
CA VAL A 89 6.24 -4.35 -10.29
C VAL A 89 5.32 -5.56 -10.27
N LEU A 90 5.57 -6.49 -9.37
CA LEU A 90 4.67 -7.57 -9.00
C LEU A 90 3.93 -7.18 -7.73
N TYR A 91 2.62 -7.35 -7.69
CA TYR A 91 1.79 -7.02 -6.54
C TYR A 91 0.73 -8.07 -6.26
N ALA A 92 0.25 -8.09 -5.02
CA ALA A 92 -0.95 -8.81 -4.64
C ALA A 92 -2.17 -7.89 -4.73
N ARG A 93 -3.28 -8.43 -5.19
CA ARG A 93 -4.58 -7.74 -5.23
C ARG A 93 -5.30 -7.88 -3.89
N LEU A 94 -6.34 -7.09 -3.71
CA LEU A 94 -7.32 -7.25 -2.64
C LEU A 94 -8.55 -7.99 -3.18
N GLY A 95 -8.97 -9.03 -2.46
CA GLY A 95 -10.24 -9.71 -2.70
C GLY A 95 -11.33 -9.01 -1.87
N VAL A 96 -12.05 -8.09 -2.50
CA VAL A 96 -13.07 -7.27 -1.84
C VAL A 96 -14.36 -7.27 -2.68
N SER A 97 -15.50 -7.04 -2.03
CA SER A 97 -16.77 -6.79 -2.73
C SER A 97 -16.75 -5.43 -3.44
N ASP A 98 -17.69 -5.23 -4.36
CA ASP A 98 -17.80 -3.96 -5.09
C ASP A 98 -18.07 -2.78 -4.14
N ASP A 99 -18.87 -2.97 -3.09
CA ASP A 99 -19.14 -1.94 -2.09
C ASP A 99 -17.89 -1.55 -1.31
N VAL A 100 -17.07 -2.53 -0.91
CA VAL A 100 -15.79 -2.29 -0.23
C VAL A 100 -14.82 -1.61 -1.19
N ALA A 101 -14.76 -2.03 -2.44
CA ALA A 101 -13.93 -1.38 -3.46
C ALA A 101 -14.31 0.10 -3.64
N ALA A 102 -15.61 0.41 -3.74
CA ALA A 102 -16.10 1.78 -3.80
C ALA A 102 -15.77 2.58 -2.54
N GLY A 103 -15.89 1.97 -1.37
CA GLY A 103 -15.46 2.57 -0.08
C GLY A 103 -13.98 2.92 -0.04
N LEU A 104 -13.12 2.02 -0.54
CA LEU A 104 -11.68 2.26 -0.65
C LEU A 104 -11.36 3.39 -1.64
N ASP A 105 -12.06 3.46 -2.77
CA ASP A 105 -11.90 4.56 -3.74
C ASP A 105 -12.22 5.92 -3.09
N LEU A 106 -13.31 5.98 -2.33
CA LEU A 106 -13.71 7.20 -1.60
C LEU A 106 -12.71 7.55 -0.49
N LEU A 107 -12.20 6.56 0.23
CA LEU A 107 -11.19 6.76 1.27
C LEU A 107 -9.88 7.29 0.65
N ALA A 108 -9.42 6.68 -0.43
CA ALA A 108 -8.21 7.12 -1.15
C ALA A 108 -8.37 8.54 -1.73
N ALA A 109 -9.52 8.85 -2.32
CA ALA A 109 -9.83 10.20 -2.81
C ALA A 109 -9.82 11.22 -1.67
N GLY A 110 -10.38 10.87 -0.52
CA GLY A 110 -10.35 11.70 0.69
C GLY A 110 -8.93 11.95 1.21
N CYS A 111 -8.10 10.91 1.28
CA CYS A 111 -6.70 11.03 1.68
C CYS A 111 -5.91 11.96 0.74
N ARG A 112 -6.08 11.81 -0.59
CA ARG A 112 -5.46 12.71 -1.57
C ARG A 112 -5.92 14.15 -1.40
N ALA A 113 -7.22 14.36 -1.19
CA ALA A 113 -7.77 15.70 -0.96
C ALA A 113 -7.22 16.32 0.35
N ALA A 114 -7.10 15.54 1.42
CA ALA A 114 -6.52 16.00 2.69
C ALA A 114 -5.07 16.44 2.50
N MET A 115 -4.23 15.60 1.86
CA MET A 115 -2.83 15.92 1.56
C MET A 115 -2.70 17.16 0.66
N SER A 116 -3.48 17.22 -0.42
CA SER A 116 -3.46 18.36 -1.34
C SER A 116 -3.85 19.68 -0.67
N ARG A 117 -4.90 19.66 0.16
CA ARG A 117 -5.37 20.84 0.89
C ARG A 117 -4.39 21.30 1.97
N ALA A 118 -3.61 20.39 2.52
CA ALA A 118 -2.51 20.73 3.42
C ALA A 118 -1.27 21.27 2.67
N GLY A 119 -1.33 21.39 1.35
CA GLY A 119 -0.24 21.93 0.54
C GLY A 119 0.81 20.92 0.09
N ALA A 120 0.55 19.63 0.25
CA ALA A 120 1.44 18.59 -0.24
C ALA A 120 1.30 18.38 -1.75
N ARG A 121 2.41 18.03 -2.41
CA ARG A 121 2.42 17.66 -3.83
C ARG A 121 2.00 16.19 -3.97
N VAL A 122 0.71 15.97 -4.18
CA VAL A 122 0.12 14.63 -4.30
C VAL A 122 0.34 14.06 -5.71
N ASP A 123 0.65 12.76 -5.79
CA ASP A 123 0.68 12.04 -7.06
C ASP A 123 -0.73 11.97 -7.67
N GLY A 124 -0.84 12.37 -8.94
CA GLY A 124 -2.09 12.40 -9.70
C GLY A 124 -2.53 11.05 -10.27
N GLN A 125 -1.82 9.96 -10.01
CA GLN A 125 -2.17 8.65 -10.56
C GLN A 125 -3.52 8.14 -10.03
N ARG A 126 -4.23 7.41 -10.89
CA ARG A 126 -5.47 6.74 -10.50
C ARG A 126 -5.20 5.74 -9.39
N PHE A 127 -6.03 5.74 -8.36
CA PHE A 127 -5.97 4.74 -7.29
C PHE A 127 -6.23 3.33 -7.86
N ARG A 128 -5.33 2.43 -7.55
CA ARG A 128 -5.44 0.99 -7.84
C ARG A 128 -5.02 0.24 -6.59
N PRO A 129 -5.96 -0.37 -5.85
CA PRO A 129 -5.64 -1.05 -4.61
C PRO A 129 -4.73 -2.25 -4.85
N HIS A 130 -3.55 -2.23 -4.24
CA HIS A 130 -2.56 -3.30 -4.36
C HIS A 130 -1.56 -3.28 -3.21
N VAL A 131 -0.95 -4.42 -2.95
CA VAL A 131 0.21 -4.56 -2.05
C VAL A 131 1.43 -4.93 -2.89
N THR A 132 2.41 -4.06 -2.95
CA THR A 132 3.64 -4.32 -3.73
C THR A 132 4.45 -5.44 -3.09
N LEU A 133 4.69 -6.50 -3.83
CA LEU A 133 5.48 -7.65 -3.39
C LEU A 133 6.93 -7.58 -3.83
N GLY A 134 7.18 -7.08 -5.04
CA GLY A 134 8.53 -6.99 -5.56
C GLY A 134 8.65 -6.05 -6.75
N ARG A 135 9.87 -5.58 -6.98
CA ARG A 135 10.22 -4.72 -8.11
C ARG A 135 11.30 -5.37 -8.96
N LEU A 136 11.19 -5.22 -10.26
CA LEU A 136 12.13 -5.76 -11.22
C LEU A 136 13.09 -4.67 -11.67
N GLY A 137 14.37 -5.00 -11.73
CA GLY A 137 15.40 -4.07 -12.24
C GLY A 137 15.25 -3.77 -13.73
N ARG A 138 14.79 -4.77 -14.49
CA ARG A 138 14.42 -4.67 -15.91
C ARG A 138 13.02 -5.22 -16.11
N PRO A 139 12.28 -4.75 -17.14
CA PRO A 139 10.98 -5.32 -17.49
C PRO A 139 11.15 -6.82 -17.82
N ASP A 140 10.26 -7.64 -17.27
CA ASP A 140 10.26 -9.09 -17.50
C ASP A 140 8.84 -9.64 -17.47
N ASN A 141 8.66 -10.86 -17.99
CA ASN A 141 7.38 -11.55 -17.97
C ASN A 141 7.18 -12.24 -16.62
N VAL A 142 6.15 -11.84 -15.90
CA VAL A 142 5.77 -12.41 -14.60
C VAL A 142 4.41 -13.08 -14.61
N THR A 143 3.92 -13.48 -15.79
CA THR A 143 2.60 -14.12 -15.94
C THR A 143 2.46 -15.36 -15.06
N SER A 144 3.51 -16.17 -14.91
CA SER A 144 3.52 -17.34 -14.02
C SER A 144 3.34 -16.96 -12.56
N TRP A 145 3.93 -15.85 -12.12
CA TRP A 145 3.77 -15.32 -10.76
C TRP A 145 2.37 -14.78 -10.53
N VAL A 146 1.79 -14.09 -11.50
CA VAL A 146 0.41 -13.60 -11.41
C VAL A 146 -0.56 -14.77 -11.29
N ARG A 147 -0.40 -15.81 -12.12
CA ARG A 147 -1.22 -17.03 -12.04
C ARG A 147 -1.07 -17.75 -10.70
N LEU A 148 0.15 -17.82 -10.17
CA LEU A 148 0.40 -18.40 -8.86
C LEU A 148 -0.34 -17.63 -7.76
N LEU A 149 -0.27 -16.31 -7.78
CA LEU A 149 -0.95 -15.43 -6.83
C LEU A 149 -2.48 -15.47 -7.01
N ASP A 150 -2.99 -15.71 -8.21
CA ASP A 150 -4.43 -15.84 -8.45
C ASP A 150 -5.03 -17.07 -7.74
N ALA A 151 -4.22 -18.06 -7.39
CA ALA A 151 -4.62 -19.17 -6.54
C ALA A 151 -4.50 -18.88 -5.03
N TYR A 152 -3.96 -17.72 -4.64
CA TYR A 152 -3.81 -17.32 -3.26
C TYR A 152 -5.01 -16.49 -2.77
N ALA A 153 -5.49 -16.84 -1.58
CA ALA A 153 -6.45 -16.04 -0.84
C ALA A 153 -6.11 -16.14 0.66
N GLY A 154 -5.66 -15.04 1.22
CA GLY A 154 -5.29 -14.92 2.63
C GLY A 154 -6.48 -14.77 3.57
N PRO A 155 -6.24 -14.67 4.89
CA PRO A 155 -7.27 -14.41 5.87
C PRO A 155 -7.90 -13.01 5.65
N THR A 156 -9.16 -12.88 6.05
CA THR A 156 -9.83 -11.59 6.10
C THR A 156 -9.47 -10.85 7.38
N TRP A 157 -9.41 -9.52 7.32
CA TRP A 157 -9.25 -8.68 8.51
C TRP A 157 -10.07 -7.41 8.40
N MET A 158 -10.36 -6.81 9.54
CA MET A 158 -11.00 -5.50 9.62
C MET A 158 -9.92 -4.41 9.59
N ALA A 159 -9.86 -3.63 8.51
CA ALA A 159 -9.04 -2.42 8.46
C ALA A 159 -9.77 -1.32 9.24
N SER A 160 -9.39 -1.12 10.49
CA SER A 160 -9.99 -0.19 11.44
C SER A 160 -9.24 1.12 11.58
N GLU A 161 -8.12 1.27 10.88
CA GLU A 161 -7.31 2.49 10.92
C GLU A 161 -6.56 2.72 9.60
N ILE A 162 -6.16 3.96 9.37
CA ILE A 162 -5.20 4.34 8.34
C ILE A 162 -3.96 4.94 9.01
N ALA A 163 -2.81 4.79 8.37
CA ALA A 163 -1.53 5.29 8.86
C ALA A 163 -0.97 6.37 7.94
N LEU A 164 -0.44 7.44 8.53
CA LEU A 164 0.45 8.39 7.86
C LEU A 164 1.89 7.89 8.03
N VAL A 165 2.59 7.68 6.92
CA VAL A 165 3.91 7.06 6.89
C VAL A 165 4.92 7.99 6.22
N ALA A 166 6.03 8.25 6.89
CA ALA A 166 7.18 8.91 6.30
C ALA A 166 8.07 7.88 5.58
N SER A 167 8.57 8.24 4.40
CA SER A 167 9.43 7.39 3.59
C SER A 167 10.83 8.00 3.44
N HIS A 168 11.79 7.44 4.14
CA HIS A 168 13.19 7.88 4.15
C HIS A 168 13.98 7.12 3.08
N LEU A 169 14.29 7.80 1.98
CA LEU A 169 14.99 7.19 0.85
C LEU A 169 16.44 6.85 1.21
N GLY A 170 16.85 5.62 0.92
CA GLY A 170 18.23 5.17 1.11
C GLY A 170 18.64 4.85 2.55
N GLU A 171 17.75 5.04 3.52
CA GLU A 171 18.02 4.81 4.94
C GLU A 171 17.77 3.36 5.41
N GLY A 172 17.05 2.58 4.62
CA GLY A 172 16.80 1.17 4.92
C GLY A 172 17.93 0.23 4.46
N PRO A 173 17.86 -1.06 4.82
CA PRO A 173 18.81 -2.08 4.41
C PRO A 173 18.99 -2.11 2.89
N ARG A 174 20.24 -2.28 2.41
CA ARG A 174 20.60 -2.27 0.98
C ARG A 174 20.16 -1.00 0.25
N ARG A 175 20.15 0.15 0.96
CA ARG A 175 19.71 1.45 0.45
C ARG A 175 18.23 1.49 -0.01
N ARG A 176 17.40 0.63 0.54
CA ARG A 176 15.95 0.69 0.33
C ARG A 176 15.33 1.83 1.14
N PRO A 177 14.12 2.29 0.79
CA PRO A 177 13.40 3.23 1.65
C PRO A 177 13.11 2.58 3.02
N ARG A 178 13.30 3.35 4.10
CA ARG A 178 12.81 3.02 5.42
C ARG A 178 11.46 3.72 5.62
N HIS A 179 10.46 2.97 6.04
CA HIS A 179 9.15 3.50 6.34
C HIS A 179 9.00 3.67 7.85
N GLU A 180 8.44 4.81 8.25
CA GLU A 180 8.18 5.16 9.64
C GLU A 180 6.72 5.61 9.77
N VAL A 181 5.95 4.92 10.61
CA VAL A 181 4.58 5.35 10.92
C VAL A 181 4.66 6.58 11.82
N VAL A 182 4.16 7.69 11.32
CA VAL A 182 4.15 8.98 12.02
C VAL A 182 2.92 9.12 12.90
N ALA A 183 1.76 8.71 12.37
CA ALA A 183 0.48 8.76 13.08
C ALA A 183 -0.48 7.70 12.52
N THR A 184 -1.46 7.29 13.34
CA THR A 184 -2.58 6.44 12.93
C THR A 184 -3.90 7.11 13.26
N TYR A 185 -4.92 6.83 12.48
CA TYR A 185 -6.25 7.43 12.60
C TYR A 185 -7.31 6.33 12.53
N ALA A 186 -8.07 6.18 13.60
CA ALA A 186 -9.16 5.21 13.66
C ALA A 186 -10.26 5.57 12.65
N LEU A 187 -10.74 4.56 11.94
CA LEU A 187 -11.94 4.64 11.12
C LEU A 187 -13.16 4.54 12.03
N GLY A 188 -14.13 5.43 11.86
CA GLY A 188 -15.32 5.56 12.69
C GLY A 188 -16.42 4.52 12.44
#